data_470367d2740f080954ba714336ff476b
#
_entry.id   470367d2740f080954ba714336ff476b
#
_cell.length_a   1.000
_cell.length_b   1.000
_cell.length_c   1.000
_cell.angle_alpha   90.00
_cell.angle_beta   90.00
_cell.angle_gamma   90.00
#
_symmetry.space_group_name_H-M   'P 1'
#
loop_
_entity.id
_entity.type
_entity.pdbx_description
1 polymer ?
#
loop_
_entity_poly.entity_id
_entity_poly.type
_entity_poly.pdbx_seq_one_letter_code
_entity_poly.pdbx_strand_id
1 'polypeptide(L)'
;LLSIEFKVNNRYILTMYGFLIKKSFCDAWDNLLSVIVTNLLCLFTGVGVLLLSATIFKSFSESSSQNLQNLVVVLIFALVCIIYSIFAFAYGELSAKIANFEGVHLLDFFKEIPGVLKDALLFALMIVAIVIVSSFCIEYYFAPNRSMISYFVGALLIWMDVFLILSLQWFIPIRSLMHNNFKKCLKKCFIVFFDNTGFSIFMAFYNLVMIVLSVFFVGFVPSLAGILI
;
A
#
# COMPACT_ATOMS: atom_id res chain seq x y z
N LEU A 1 28.32 30.16 10.28
CA LEU A 1 26.97 30.12 10.88
C LEU A 1 26.06 29.21 10.07
N LEU A 2 25.87 29.41 8.77
CA LEU A 2 25.03 28.55 7.89
C LEU A 2 25.43 27.07 7.92
N SER A 3 26.73 26.75 7.99
CA SER A 3 27.21 25.37 8.05
C SER A 3 26.91 24.68 9.39
N ILE A 4 26.83 25.43 10.47
CA ILE A 4 26.50 24.92 11.81
C ILE A 4 24.99 24.66 11.92
N GLU A 5 24.17 25.59 11.40
CA GLU A 5 22.70 25.40 11.35
C GLU A 5 22.30 24.18 10.50
N PHE A 6 22.94 23.98 9.33
CA PHE A 6 22.71 22.82 8.48
C PHE A 6 23.10 21.52 9.16
N LYS A 7 24.20 21.52 9.92
CA LYS A 7 24.68 20.34 10.67
C LYS A 7 23.80 20.00 11.87
N VAL A 8 23.28 21.01 12.56
CA VAL A 8 22.32 20.86 13.66
C VAL A 8 20.99 20.30 13.13
N ASN A 9 20.48 20.86 12.02
CA ASN A 9 19.22 20.43 11.40
C ASN A 9 19.29 18.96 10.94
N ASN A 10 20.38 18.54 10.29
CA ASN A 10 20.56 17.14 9.88
C ASN A 10 20.65 16.16 11.06
N ARG A 11 21.22 16.57 12.19
CA ARG A 11 21.28 15.71 13.37
C ARG A 11 19.89 15.52 13.98
N TYR A 12 19.06 16.56 14.04
CA TYR A 12 17.68 16.47 14.51
C TYR A 12 16.82 15.59 13.59
N ILE A 13 16.98 15.70 12.27
CA ILE A 13 16.27 14.89 11.29
C ILE A 13 16.61 13.39 11.46
N LEU A 14 17.90 13.04 11.56
CA LEU A 14 18.34 11.66 11.75
C LEU A 14 17.88 11.07 13.09
N THR A 15 17.90 11.87 14.16
CA THR A 15 17.39 11.43 15.48
C THR A 15 15.87 11.23 15.44
N MET A 16 15.14 12.05 14.70
CA MET A 16 13.69 11.91 14.52
C MET A 16 13.34 10.61 13.78
N TYR A 17 14.03 10.27 12.69
CA TYR A 17 13.80 9.02 11.97
C TYR A 17 14.12 7.79 12.83
N GLY A 18 15.22 7.81 13.55
CA GLY A 18 15.57 6.75 14.49
C GLY A 18 14.54 6.59 15.61
N PHE A 19 14.03 7.70 16.13
CA PHE A 19 12.97 7.70 17.15
C PHE A 19 11.67 7.09 16.61
N LEU A 20 11.24 7.45 15.40
CA LEU A 20 10.02 6.91 14.78
C LEU A 20 10.10 5.40 14.57
N ILE A 21 11.23 4.91 14.06
CA ILE A 21 11.46 3.47 13.89
C ILE A 21 11.41 2.77 15.26
N LYS A 22 12.14 3.29 16.26
CA LYS A 22 12.14 2.72 17.61
C LYS A 22 10.73 2.70 18.20
N LYS A 23 9.98 3.81 18.09
CA LYS A 23 8.60 3.89 18.60
C LYS A 23 7.72 2.86 17.93
N SER A 24 7.77 2.72 16.59
CA SER A 24 6.99 1.71 15.86
C SER A 24 7.26 0.29 16.34
N PHE A 25 8.53 -0.04 16.62
CA PHE A 25 8.86 -1.36 17.18
C PHE A 25 8.36 -1.54 18.62
N CYS A 26 8.47 -0.54 19.48
CA CYS A 26 7.95 -0.60 20.84
C CYS A 26 6.42 -0.75 20.83
N ASP A 27 5.72 0.08 20.07
CA ASP A 27 4.26 0.03 19.95
C ASP A 27 3.77 -1.33 19.39
N ALA A 28 4.49 -1.91 18.43
CA ALA A 28 4.21 -3.24 17.91
C ALA A 28 4.49 -4.35 18.93
N TRP A 29 5.54 -4.20 19.75
CA TRP A 29 5.89 -5.15 20.79
C TRP A 29 4.86 -5.15 21.93
N ASP A 30 4.41 -3.98 22.36
CA ASP A 30 3.41 -3.82 23.41
C ASP A 30 2.03 -4.38 22.98
N ASN A 31 1.76 -4.42 21.67
CA ASN A 31 0.52 -4.95 21.07
C ASN A 31 0.76 -6.21 20.24
N LEU A 32 1.81 -6.97 20.55
CA LEU A 32 2.35 -8.06 19.71
C LEU A 32 1.29 -9.06 19.27
N LEU A 33 0.45 -9.51 20.19
CA LEU A 33 -0.59 -10.51 19.89
C LEU A 33 -1.61 -9.99 18.88
N SER A 34 -2.11 -8.77 19.07
CA SER A 34 -3.06 -8.14 18.14
C SER A 34 -2.46 -7.91 16.77
N VAL A 35 -1.21 -7.47 16.71
CA VAL A 35 -0.46 -7.25 15.45
C VAL A 35 -0.23 -8.57 14.71
N ILE A 36 0.23 -9.61 15.39
CA ILE A 36 0.48 -10.93 14.76
C ILE A 36 -0.82 -11.53 14.24
N VAL A 37 -1.88 -11.56 15.03
CA VAL A 37 -3.16 -12.16 14.60
C VAL A 37 -3.74 -11.42 13.43
N THR A 38 -3.73 -10.08 13.44
CA THR A 38 -4.22 -9.27 12.32
C THR A 38 -3.40 -9.50 11.05
N ASN A 39 -2.07 -9.57 11.15
CA ASN A 39 -1.20 -9.86 10.02
C ASN A 39 -1.43 -11.27 9.45
N LEU A 40 -1.62 -12.27 10.31
CA LEU A 40 -1.97 -13.62 9.87
C LEU A 40 -3.31 -13.66 9.15
N LEU A 41 -4.33 -12.96 9.66
CA LEU A 41 -5.63 -12.85 9.00
C LEU A 41 -5.49 -12.21 7.61
N CYS A 42 -4.75 -11.10 7.50
CA CYS A 42 -4.49 -10.45 6.22
C CYS A 42 -3.75 -11.37 5.25
N LEU A 43 -2.77 -12.14 5.73
CA LEU A 43 -2.00 -13.09 4.93
C LEU A 43 -2.88 -14.24 4.43
N PHE A 44 -3.64 -14.89 5.31
CA PHE A 44 -4.53 -15.98 4.91
C PHE A 44 -5.61 -15.53 3.94
N THR A 45 -6.21 -14.35 4.17
CA THR A 45 -7.18 -13.76 3.26
C THR A 45 -6.54 -13.44 1.91
N GLY A 46 -5.33 -12.85 1.91
CA GLY A 46 -4.59 -12.54 0.69
C GLY A 46 -4.26 -13.80 -0.13
N VAL A 47 -3.74 -14.85 0.51
CA VAL A 47 -3.46 -16.14 -0.14
C VAL A 47 -4.76 -16.76 -0.69
N GLY A 48 -5.84 -16.74 0.10
CA GLY A 48 -7.14 -17.26 -0.34
C GLY A 48 -7.68 -16.55 -1.57
N VAL A 49 -7.60 -15.22 -1.59
CA VAL A 49 -8.02 -14.40 -2.74
C VAL A 49 -7.16 -14.67 -3.96
N LEU A 50 -5.84 -14.82 -3.81
CA LEU A 50 -4.94 -15.14 -4.92
C LEU A 50 -5.22 -16.54 -5.51
N LEU A 51 -5.45 -17.55 -4.67
CA LEU A 51 -5.80 -18.89 -5.13
C LEU A 51 -7.13 -18.91 -5.86
N LEU A 52 -8.16 -18.25 -5.33
CA LEU A 52 -9.45 -18.09 -6.02
C LEU A 52 -9.30 -17.36 -7.35
N SER A 53 -8.52 -16.30 -7.40
CA SER A 53 -8.23 -15.56 -8.62
C SER A 53 -7.56 -16.42 -9.67
N ALA A 54 -6.57 -17.23 -9.28
CA ALA A 54 -5.86 -18.15 -10.18
C ALA A 54 -6.78 -19.24 -10.72
N THR A 55 -7.67 -19.81 -9.90
CA THR A 55 -8.64 -20.82 -10.34
C THR A 55 -9.67 -20.25 -11.31
N ILE A 56 -10.21 -19.06 -11.04
CA ILE A 56 -11.13 -18.36 -11.93
C ILE A 56 -10.45 -18.06 -13.26
N PHE A 57 -9.25 -17.47 -13.24
CA PHE A 57 -8.49 -17.16 -14.45
C PHE A 57 -8.24 -18.41 -15.29
N LYS A 58 -7.79 -19.52 -14.68
CA LYS A 58 -7.57 -20.77 -15.38
C LYS A 58 -8.83 -21.28 -16.06
N SER A 59 -9.97 -21.29 -15.38
CA SER A 59 -11.24 -21.76 -15.92
C SER A 59 -11.71 -20.95 -17.14
N PHE A 60 -11.42 -19.65 -17.19
CA PHE A 60 -11.78 -18.78 -18.30
C PHE A 60 -10.74 -18.79 -19.43
N SER A 61 -9.45 -19.02 -19.14
CA SER A 61 -8.38 -19.00 -20.15
C SER A 61 -8.51 -20.15 -21.17
N GLU A 62 -9.08 -21.29 -20.76
CA GLU A 62 -9.19 -22.49 -21.59
C GLU A 62 -10.34 -22.43 -22.62
N SER A 63 -11.36 -21.61 -22.40
CA SER A 63 -12.60 -21.64 -23.17
C SER A 63 -13.06 -20.32 -23.79
N SER A 64 -12.31 -19.21 -23.64
CA SER A 64 -12.84 -17.88 -23.92
C SER A 64 -12.00 -17.06 -24.91
N SER A 65 -12.68 -16.11 -25.60
CA SER A 65 -11.99 -15.14 -26.46
C SER A 65 -11.05 -14.22 -25.66
N GLN A 66 -10.01 -13.69 -26.31
CA GLN A 66 -9.00 -12.80 -25.70
C GLN A 66 -9.63 -11.59 -24.99
N ASN A 67 -10.69 -11.01 -25.57
CA ASN A 67 -11.39 -9.86 -24.96
C ASN A 67 -12.06 -10.24 -23.62
N LEU A 68 -12.64 -11.43 -23.53
CA LEU A 68 -13.26 -11.92 -22.32
C LEU A 68 -12.19 -12.23 -21.26
N GLN A 69 -11.05 -12.78 -21.64
CA GLN A 69 -9.92 -13.01 -20.74
C GLN A 69 -9.42 -11.68 -20.13
N ASN A 70 -9.24 -10.65 -20.95
CA ASN A 70 -8.81 -9.33 -20.47
C ASN A 70 -9.83 -8.72 -19.50
N LEU A 71 -11.12 -8.84 -19.79
CA LEU A 71 -12.18 -8.37 -18.88
C LEU A 71 -12.13 -9.09 -17.53
N VAL A 72 -11.96 -10.42 -17.54
CA VAL A 72 -11.85 -11.23 -16.32
C VAL A 72 -10.63 -10.82 -15.49
N VAL A 73 -9.49 -10.56 -16.11
CA VAL A 73 -8.29 -10.06 -15.41
C VAL A 73 -8.56 -8.73 -14.70
N VAL A 74 -9.21 -7.79 -15.40
CA VAL A 74 -9.55 -6.48 -14.79
C VAL A 74 -10.52 -6.63 -13.63
N LEU A 75 -11.53 -7.50 -13.75
CA LEU A 75 -12.48 -7.76 -12.66
C LEU A 75 -11.83 -8.42 -11.45
N ILE A 76 -10.96 -9.40 -11.67
CA ILE A 76 -10.17 -10.04 -10.62
C ILE A 76 -9.28 -9.00 -9.92
N PHE A 77 -8.57 -8.17 -10.69
CA PHE A 77 -7.73 -7.12 -10.14
C PHE A 77 -8.54 -6.13 -9.29
N ALA A 78 -9.70 -5.69 -9.77
CA ALA A 78 -10.58 -4.80 -9.03
C ALA A 78 -11.05 -5.43 -7.70
N LEU A 79 -11.43 -6.71 -7.71
CA LEU A 79 -11.84 -7.44 -6.51
C LEU A 79 -10.71 -7.55 -5.50
N VAL A 80 -9.50 -7.88 -5.95
CA VAL A 80 -8.29 -7.92 -5.09
C VAL A 80 -8.03 -6.55 -4.48
N CYS A 81 -8.08 -5.48 -5.27
CA CYS A 81 -7.90 -4.11 -4.78
C CYS A 81 -8.95 -3.72 -3.73
N ILE A 82 -10.20 -4.10 -3.92
CA ILE A 82 -11.29 -3.83 -2.97
C ILE A 82 -11.02 -4.53 -1.64
N ILE A 83 -10.78 -5.83 -1.66
CA ILE A 83 -10.54 -6.62 -0.45
C ILE A 83 -9.32 -6.07 0.29
N TYR A 84 -8.22 -5.86 -0.44
CA TYR A 84 -6.98 -5.36 0.16
C TYR A 84 -7.15 -3.96 0.75
N SER A 85 -7.90 -3.07 0.10
CA SER A 85 -8.17 -1.73 0.62
C SER A 85 -9.00 -1.79 1.91
N ILE A 86 -10.04 -2.64 1.99
CA ILE A 86 -10.84 -2.78 3.21
C ILE A 86 -9.96 -3.21 4.39
N PHE A 87 -9.10 -4.21 4.18
CA PHE A 87 -8.18 -4.67 5.21
C PHE A 87 -7.15 -3.60 5.60
N ALA A 88 -6.58 -2.90 4.62
CA ALA A 88 -5.59 -1.85 4.86
C ALA A 88 -6.19 -0.67 5.66
N PHE A 89 -7.43 -0.28 5.38
CA PHE A 89 -8.11 0.79 6.12
C PHE A 89 -8.48 0.34 7.54
N ALA A 90 -9.01 -0.87 7.72
CA ALA A 90 -9.28 -1.41 9.05
C ALA A 90 -8.01 -1.54 9.90
N TYR A 91 -6.90 -1.98 9.29
CA TYR A 91 -5.59 -2.01 9.93
C TYR A 91 -5.07 -0.60 10.26
N GLY A 92 -5.33 0.37 9.40
CA GLY A 92 -4.99 1.78 9.64
C GLY A 92 -5.68 2.34 10.88
N GLU A 93 -6.98 2.07 11.09
CA GLU A 93 -7.71 2.46 12.30
C GLU A 93 -7.14 1.78 13.56
N LEU A 94 -6.83 0.49 13.46
CA LEU A 94 -6.18 -0.24 14.55
C LEU A 94 -4.83 0.37 14.91
N SER A 95 -4.01 0.67 13.90
CA SER A 95 -2.69 1.30 14.08
C SER A 95 -2.80 2.71 14.67
N ALA A 96 -3.84 3.47 14.31
CA ALA A 96 -4.10 4.79 14.90
C ALA A 96 -4.45 4.69 16.38
N LYS A 97 -5.24 3.70 16.80
CA LYS A 97 -5.51 3.42 18.22
C LYS A 97 -4.24 3.08 18.99
N ILE A 98 -3.41 2.19 18.45
CA ILE A 98 -2.12 1.84 19.05
C ILE A 98 -1.22 3.07 19.21
N ALA A 99 -1.13 3.92 18.18
CA ALA A 99 -0.33 5.14 18.21
C ALA A 99 -0.82 6.17 19.24
N ASN A 100 -2.13 6.16 19.54
CA ASN A 100 -2.78 7.00 20.55
C ASN A 100 -2.77 6.36 21.96
N PHE A 101 -2.07 5.24 22.15
CA PHE A 101 -2.01 4.51 23.42
C PHE A 101 -3.37 3.98 23.91
N GLU A 102 -4.30 3.71 22.99
CA GLU A 102 -5.58 3.08 23.30
C GLU A 102 -5.39 1.56 23.38
N GLY A 103 -6.09 0.92 24.30
CA GLY A 103 -6.08 -0.54 24.42
C GLY A 103 -6.75 -1.19 23.20
N VAL A 104 -6.05 -2.12 22.56
CA VAL A 104 -6.52 -2.79 21.35
C VAL A 104 -6.83 -4.26 21.61
N HIS A 105 -8.05 -4.69 21.27
CA HIS A 105 -8.49 -6.08 21.33
C HIS A 105 -8.48 -6.73 19.93
N LEU A 106 -8.31 -8.05 19.89
CA LEU A 106 -8.27 -8.82 18.64
C LEU A 106 -9.50 -8.63 17.75
N LEU A 107 -10.67 -8.43 18.36
CA LEU A 107 -11.93 -8.25 17.62
C LEU A 107 -12.16 -6.83 17.11
N ASP A 108 -11.37 -5.87 17.56
CA ASP A 108 -11.54 -4.47 17.16
C ASP A 108 -11.29 -4.27 15.68
N PHE A 109 -10.38 -5.04 15.09
CA PHE A 109 -10.16 -5.07 13.64
C PHE A 109 -11.47 -5.27 12.85
N PHE A 110 -12.29 -6.25 13.25
CA PHE A 110 -13.55 -6.53 12.55
C PHE A 110 -14.62 -5.48 12.82
N LYS A 111 -14.59 -4.84 13.99
CA LYS A 111 -15.53 -3.77 14.34
C LYS A 111 -15.29 -2.49 13.53
N GLU A 112 -14.03 -2.25 13.12
CA GLU A 112 -13.67 -1.08 12.30
C GLU A 112 -14.09 -1.21 10.83
N ILE A 113 -14.24 -2.43 10.30
CA ILE A 113 -14.57 -2.66 8.88
C ILE A 113 -15.80 -1.88 8.41
N PRO A 114 -16.96 -1.92 9.09
CA PRO A 114 -18.13 -1.17 8.63
C PRO A 114 -17.92 0.35 8.55
N GLY A 115 -17.12 0.91 9.46
CA GLY A 115 -16.84 2.34 9.52
C GLY A 115 -15.93 2.84 8.37
N VAL A 116 -15.08 1.97 7.85
CA VAL A 116 -14.12 2.33 6.79
C VAL A 116 -14.55 1.90 5.40
N LEU A 117 -15.60 1.07 5.28
CA LEU A 117 -16.00 0.39 4.04
C LEU A 117 -16.17 1.37 2.86
N LYS A 118 -16.88 2.49 3.08
CA LYS A 118 -17.13 3.49 2.04
C LYS A 118 -15.85 4.11 1.51
N ASP A 119 -14.97 4.52 2.40
CA ASP A 119 -13.71 5.19 2.02
C ASP A 119 -12.74 4.19 1.38
N ALA A 120 -12.72 2.95 1.87
CA ALA A 120 -11.93 1.87 1.29
C ALA A 120 -12.39 1.50 -0.13
N LEU A 121 -13.71 1.42 -0.37
CA LEU A 121 -14.25 1.19 -1.73
C LEU A 121 -13.90 2.32 -2.68
N LEU A 122 -14.07 3.59 -2.26
CA LEU A 122 -13.71 4.74 -3.09
C LEU A 122 -12.21 4.76 -3.42
N PHE A 123 -11.37 4.43 -2.44
CA PHE A 123 -9.93 4.34 -2.62
C PHE A 123 -9.55 3.21 -3.58
N ALA A 124 -10.13 2.02 -3.42
CA ALA A 124 -9.92 0.90 -4.33
C ALA A 124 -10.30 1.24 -5.76
N LEU A 125 -11.48 1.84 -5.98
CA LEU A 125 -11.93 2.26 -7.31
C LEU A 125 -10.98 3.31 -7.92
N MET A 126 -10.48 4.25 -7.12
CA MET A 126 -9.49 5.22 -7.56
C MET A 126 -8.18 4.55 -8.00
N ILE A 127 -7.65 3.60 -7.21
CA ILE A 127 -6.44 2.85 -7.56
C ILE A 127 -6.64 2.04 -8.84
N VAL A 128 -7.77 1.33 -8.97
CA VAL A 128 -8.11 0.57 -10.17
C VAL A 128 -8.15 1.49 -11.40
N ALA A 129 -8.79 2.65 -11.29
CA ALA A 129 -8.86 3.62 -12.38
C ALA A 129 -7.45 4.13 -12.78
N ILE A 130 -6.61 4.48 -11.80
CA ILE A 130 -5.23 4.90 -12.06
C ILE A 130 -4.47 3.80 -12.80
N VAL A 131 -4.48 2.56 -12.29
CA VAL A 131 -3.73 1.44 -12.90
C VAL A 131 -4.21 1.16 -14.32
N ILE A 132 -5.53 1.18 -14.58
CA ILE A 132 -6.08 0.96 -15.93
C ILE A 132 -5.60 2.06 -16.88
N VAL A 133 -5.74 3.33 -16.50
CA VAL A 133 -5.30 4.46 -17.33
C VAL A 133 -3.82 4.40 -17.60
N SER A 134 -3.00 4.17 -16.56
CA SER A 134 -1.55 4.06 -16.69
C SER A 134 -1.13 2.90 -17.60
N SER A 135 -1.79 1.74 -17.50
CA SER A 135 -1.51 0.58 -18.34
C SER A 135 -1.76 0.90 -19.82
N PHE A 136 -2.91 1.50 -20.16
CA PHE A 136 -3.21 1.93 -21.52
C PHE A 136 -2.22 3.00 -22.03
N CYS A 137 -1.85 3.96 -21.18
CA CYS A 137 -0.90 5.00 -21.55
C CYS A 137 0.49 4.40 -21.82
N ILE A 138 0.98 3.52 -20.97
CA ILE A 138 2.28 2.85 -21.13
C ILE A 138 2.28 2.05 -22.44
N GLU A 139 1.27 1.21 -22.66
CA GLU A 139 1.16 0.41 -23.88
C GLU A 139 1.14 1.28 -25.14
N TYR A 140 0.39 2.39 -25.13
CA TYR A 140 0.29 3.30 -26.25
C TYR A 140 1.59 4.04 -26.55
N TYR A 141 2.25 4.63 -25.53
CA TYR A 141 3.41 5.49 -25.71
C TYR A 141 4.72 4.72 -25.92
N PHE A 142 4.83 3.49 -25.40
CA PHE A 142 6.00 2.63 -25.57
C PHE A 142 5.82 1.56 -26.66
N ALA A 143 4.79 1.66 -27.49
CA ALA A 143 4.62 0.76 -28.61
C ALA A 143 5.82 0.84 -29.60
N PRO A 144 6.19 -0.26 -30.26
CA PRO A 144 7.29 -0.27 -31.22
C PRO A 144 7.09 0.76 -32.34
N ASN A 145 8.19 1.34 -32.84
CA ASN A 145 8.21 2.32 -33.94
C ASN A 145 7.51 3.66 -33.65
N ARG A 146 7.36 4.04 -32.39
CA ARG A 146 6.87 5.37 -31.99
C ARG A 146 7.98 6.43 -32.11
N SER A 147 7.57 7.70 -32.19
CA SER A 147 8.50 8.83 -32.21
C SER A 147 9.21 9.01 -30.85
N MET A 148 10.38 9.65 -30.86
CA MET A 148 11.12 9.98 -29.63
C MET A 148 10.28 10.84 -28.66
N ILE A 149 9.42 11.71 -29.20
CA ILE A 149 8.47 12.53 -28.41
C ILE A 149 7.49 11.62 -27.66
N SER A 150 7.00 10.55 -28.27
CA SER A 150 6.09 9.57 -27.65
C SER A 150 6.75 8.93 -26.42
N TYR A 151 7.99 8.47 -26.55
CA TYR A 151 8.74 7.90 -25.42
C TYR A 151 8.97 8.91 -24.30
N PHE A 152 9.22 10.18 -24.62
CA PHE A 152 9.37 11.25 -23.64
C PHE A 152 8.06 11.48 -22.86
N VAL A 153 6.92 11.54 -23.55
CA VAL A 153 5.60 11.68 -22.91
C VAL A 153 5.31 10.45 -22.04
N GLY A 154 5.60 9.24 -22.51
CA GLY A 154 5.46 8.01 -21.70
C GLY A 154 6.30 8.04 -20.43
N ALA A 155 7.54 8.51 -20.51
CA ALA A 155 8.40 8.67 -19.35
C ALA A 155 7.84 9.69 -18.33
N LEU A 156 7.29 10.80 -18.78
CA LEU A 156 6.61 11.77 -17.90
C LEU A 156 5.39 11.15 -17.19
N LEU A 157 4.62 10.32 -17.88
CA LEU A 157 3.47 9.64 -17.25
C LEU A 157 3.93 8.66 -16.16
N ILE A 158 4.99 7.89 -16.40
CA ILE A 158 5.57 7.02 -15.35
C ILE A 158 6.00 7.85 -14.14
N TRP A 159 6.62 9.01 -14.34
CA TRP A 159 6.99 9.91 -13.24
C TRP A 159 5.77 10.44 -12.48
N MET A 160 4.67 10.74 -13.19
CA MET A 160 3.40 11.12 -12.55
C MET A 160 2.84 9.97 -11.70
N ASP A 161 2.91 8.73 -12.16
CA ASP A 161 2.46 7.56 -11.40
C ASP A 161 3.30 7.37 -10.14
N VAL A 162 4.63 7.49 -10.23
CA VAL A 162 5.52 7.44 -9.06
C VAL A 162 5.15 8.54 -8.06
N PHE A 163 4.90 9.75 -8.54
CA PHE A 163 4.47 10.87 -7.71
C PHE A 163 3.12 10.60 -7.01
N LEU A 164 2.15 10.02 -7.72
CA LEU A 164 0.86 9.64 -7.16
C LEU A 164 1.02 8.58 -6.07
N ILE A 165 1.81 7.53 -6.31
CA ILE A 165 2.09 6.47 -5.33
C ILE A 165 2.71 7.06 -4.05
N LEU A 166 3.73 7.92 -4.20
CA LEU A 166 4.40 8.57 -3.07
C LEU A 166 3.47 9.52 -2.28
N SER A 167 2.50 10.14 -2.95
CA SER A 167 1.51 10.98 -2.29
C SER A 167 0.42 10.16 -1.61
N LEU A 168 -0.10 9.14 -2.29
CA LEU A 168 -1.21 8.32 -1.81
C LEU A 168 -0.84 7.39 -0.64
N GLN A 169 0.45 7.12 -0.40
CA GLN A 169 0.87 6.38 0.80
C GLN A 169 0.41 7.04 2.11
N TRP A 170 0.17 8.36 2.10
CA TRP A 170 -0.32 9.11 3.26
C TRP A 170 -1.82 9.03 3.45
N PHE A 171 -2.58 8.44 2.51
CA PHE A 171 -4.04 8.48 2.54
C PHE A 171 -4.60 7.77 3.78
N ILE A 172 -4.18 6.54 4.03
CA ILE A 172 -4.66 5.73 5.16
C ILE A 172 -4.28 6.40 6.49
N PRO A 173 -3.01 6.77 6.76
CA PRO A 173 -2.65 7.45 8.00
C PRO A 173 -3.42 8.75 8.25
N ILE A 174 -3.58 9.59 7.23
CA ILE A 174 -4.32 10.86 7.37
C ILE A 174 -5.80 10.61 7.65
N ARG A 175 -6.39 9.61 7.00
CA ARG A 175 -7.80 9.26 7.20
C ARG A 175 -8.02 8.73 8.60
N SER A 176 -7.21 7.78 9.06
CA SER A 176 -7.36 7.13 10.36
C SER A 176 -7.06 8.05 11.54
N LEU A 177 -6.06 8.93 11.42
CA LEU A 177 -5.71 9.87 12.51
C LEU A 177 -6.63 11.10 12.57
N MET A 178 -7.16 11.55 11.45
CA MET A 178 -7.88 12.83 11.37
C MET A 178 -9.38 12.67 11.09
N HIS A 179 -9.86 11.48 10.76
CA HIS A 179 -11.25 11.17 10.42
C HIS A 179 -11.87 12.14 9.40
N ASN A 180 -11.07 12.58 8.43
CA ASN A 180 -11.49 13.52 7.39
C ASN A 180 -12.29 12.82 6.28
N ASN A 181 -13.14 13.58 5.58
CA ASN A 181 -13.82 13.11 4.37
C ASN A 181 -12.80 12.80 3.27
N PHE A 182 -13.10 11.83 2.39
CA PHE A 182 -12.26 11.34 1.30
C PHE A 182 -11.55 12.46 0.51
N LYS A 183 -12.29 13.47 0.02
CA LYS A 183 -11.73 14.62 -0.73
C LYS A 183 -10.72 15.44 0.07
N LYS A 184 -10.98 15.63 1.38
CA LYS A 184 -10.05 16.34 2.27
C LYS A 184 -8.79 15.54 2.53
N CYS A 185 -8.92 14.21 2.69
CA CYS A 185 -7.76 13.32 2.82
C CYS A 185 -6.89 13.37 1.58
N LEU A 186 -7.48 13.25 0.39
CA LEU A 186 -6.74 13.30 -0.88
C LEU A 186 -5.96 14.62 -1.02
N LYS A 187 -6.60 15.78 -0.75
CA LYS A 187 -5.91 17.07 -0.78
C LYS A 187 -4.75 17.12 0.22
N LYS A 188 -4.94 16.61 1.44
CA LYS A 188 -3.90 16.59 2.47
C LYS A 188 -2.73 15.68 2.11
N CYS A 189 -2.97 14.56 1.40
CA CYS A 189 -1.89 13.69 0.93
C CYS A 189 -0.89 14.43 0.06
N PHE A 190 -1.37 15.22 -0.89
CA PHE A 190 -0.50 16.05 -1.73
C PHE A 190 0.23 17.13 -0.93
N ILE A 191 -0.47 17.81 -0.02
CA ILE A 191 0.15 18.84 0.83
C ILE A 191 1.27 18.22 1.68
N VAL A 192 1.00 17.11 2.38
CA VAL A 192 2.00 16.43 3.22
C VAL A 192 3.18 15.94 2.39
N PHE A 193 2.93 15.43 1.18
CA PHE A 193 3.99 15.02 0.28
C PHE A 193 4.89 16.20 -0.10
N PHE A 194 4.32 17.33 -0.53
CA PHE A 194 5.09 18.50 -0.92
C PHE A 194 5.85 19.15 0.23
N ASP A 195 5.21 19.23 1.40
CA ASP A 195 5.83 19.82 2.60
C ASP A 195 6.98 18.95 3.12
N ASN A 196 6.89 17.62 2.94
CA ASN A 196 7.85 16.66 3.50
C ASN A 196 8.27 15.59 2.47
N THR A 197 8.69 16.02 1.28
CA THR A 197 9.07 15.10 0.18
C THR A 197 10.17 14.12 0.59
N GLY A 198 11.22 14.59 1.27
CA GLY A 198 12.32 13.75 1.72
C GLY A 198 11.88 12.65 2.69
N PHE A 199 10.98 13.00 3.62
CA PHE A 199 10.40 12.04 4.54
C PHE A 199 9.47 11.05 3.85
N SER A 200 8.69 11.50 2.87
CA SER A 200 7.80 10.65 2.06
C SER A 200 8.59 9.61 1.26
N ILE A 201 9.70 10.00 0.66
CA ILE A 201 10.60 9.08 -0.05
C ILE A 201 11.23 8.08 0.92
N PHE A 202 11.68 8.53 2.09
CA PHE A 202 12.22 7.65 3.12
C PHE A 202 11.18 6.61 3.58
N MET A 203 9.95 7.02 3.84
CA MET A 203 8.86 6.11 4.24
C MET A 203 8.51 5.11 3.13
N ALA A 204 8.49 5.54 1.87
CA ALA A 204 8.29 4.63 0.74
C ALA A 204 9.41 3.58 0.64
N PHE A 205 10.66 3.99 0.80
CA PHE A 205 11.80 3.08 0.82
C PHE A 205 11.72 2.11 2.01
N TYR A 206 11.41 2.62 3.20
CA TYR A 206 11.21 1.78 4.40
C TYR A 206 10.11 0.73 4.18
N ASN A 207 8.96 1.13 3.64
CA ASN A 207 7.87 0.22 3.32
C ASN A 207 8.28 -0.84 2.29
N LEU A 208 9.03 -0.44 1.25
CA LEU A 208 9.57 -1.37 0.25
C LEU A 208 10.49 -2.42 0.88
N VAL A 209 11.41 -1.98 1.76
CA VAL A 209 12.30 -2.89 2.49
C VAL A 209 11.49 -3.87 3.34
N MET A 210 10.47 -3.39 4.06
CA MET A 210 9.61 -4.24 4.90
C MET A 210 8.82 -5.25 4.06
N ILE A 211 8.34 -4.87 2.88
CA ILE A 211 7.67 -5.80 1.94
C ILE A 211 8.65 -6.89 1.47
N VAL A 212 9.85 -6.50 1.04
CA VAL A 212 10.88 -7.45 0.58
C VAL A 212 11.26 -8.42 1.69
N LEU A 213 11.47 -7.94 2.91
CA LEU A 213 11.74 -8.79 4.07
C LEU A 213 10.58 -9.75 4.34
N SER A 214 9.34 -9.26 4.29
CA SER A 214 8.14 -10.10 4.51
C SER A 214 8.03 -11.23 3.49
N VAL A 215 8.26 -10.93 2.21
CA VAL A 215 8.28 -11.94 1.14
C VAL A 215 9.40 -12.96 1.36
N PHE A 216 10.59 -12.50 1.76
CA PHE A 216 11.71 -13.38 2.06
C PHE A 216 11.39 -14.32 3.22
N PHE A 217 10.82 -13.83 4.32
CA PHE A 217 10.43 -14.67 5.46
C PHE A 217 9.33 -15.66 5.10
N VAL A 218 8.30 -15.25 4.36
CA VAL A 218 7.23 -16.15 3.90
C VAL A 218 7.77 -17.25 2.97
N GLY A 219 8.73 -16.91 2.09
CA GLY A 219 9.39 -17.88 1.22
C GLY A 219 10.32 -18.85 1.97
N PHE A 220 10.88 -18.43 3.12
CA PHE A 220 11.82 -19.25 3.91
C PHE A 220 11.12 -20.28 4.80
N VAL A 221 9.94 -19.97 5.33
CA VAL A 221 9.17 -20.87 6.20
C VAL A 221 8.81 -22.21 5.53
N PRO A 222 8.31 -22.27 4.27
CA PRO A 222 8.06 -23.55 3.59
C PRO A 222 9.32 -24.38 3.37
N SER A 223 10.47 -23.73 3.10
CA SER A 223 11.75 -24.45 2.91
C SER A 223 12.26 -25.07 4.21
N LEU A 224 12.03 -24.44 5.35
CA LEU A 224 12.33 -25.01 6.67
C LEU A 224 11.42 -26.19 7.00
N ALA A 225 10.12 -26.10 6.67
CA ALA A 225 9.18 -27.21 6.85
C ALA A 225 9.57 -28.43 6.02
N GLY A 226 10.11 -28.22 4.79
CA GLY A 226 10.62 -29.31 3.94
C GLY A 226 11.92 -29.96 4.45
N ILE A 227 12.67 -29.31 5.35
CA ILE A 227 13.88 -29.87 5.98
C ILE A 227 13.52 -30.70 7.24
N LEU A 228 12.37 -30.44 7.86
CA LEU A 228 11.89 -31.09 9.07
C LEU A 228 11.02 -32.33 8.80
N ILE A 229 10.70 -32.64 7.55
CA ILE A 229 10.04 -33.84 7.07
C ILE A 229 11.04 -34.76 6.40
#